data_53d1dee9f5906866e05dc9d5abfd893c
#
_entry.id   53d1dee9f5906866e05dc9d5abfd893c
#
_cell.length_a   1.000
_cell.length_b   1.000
_cell.length_c   1.000
_cell.angle_alpha   90.00
_cell.angle_beta   90.00
_cell.angle_gamma   90.00
#
_symmetry.space_group_name_H-M   'P 1'
#
loop_
_entity.id
_entity.type
_entity.pdbx_description
1 polymer ?
#
loop_
_entity_poly.entity_id
_entity_poly.type
_entity_poly.pdbx_seq_one_letter_code
_entity_poly.pdbx_strand_id
1 'polypeptide(L)'
;MYKRQAILAALCWAIASLISADVTRRIGGLAFNRIRLFFVSIMLISFTFYLDTWVTINQDFLFTILLSGIIGVFLGDTLLFIALQKIGPRRNNILFSLAAPFTVILNIIFLHQIMSLINLIGCFIVFFGVVIAIAYGRSRDKNHRWEVIEGNIYLGIVFGIAAALCQAIGLIMMKPILSLGADPIASASLRTAISFVFLSFTFFLNYEIFNQKDSITIKILVQSITSGFLGMALGMSLLLIALQKADAGIVATLSSTSPIMILLLIWVITKKMPAIGAWIGTILAIIGSGLIFIY
;
A
#
# COMPACT_ATOMS: atom_id res chain seq x y z
N MET A 1 19.52 2.40 -10.37
CA MET A 1 19.44 1.94 -8.97
C MET A 1 18.00 2.04 -8.43
N TYR A 2 17.34 3.18 -8.53
CA TYR A 2 15.94 3.38 -8.07
C TYR A 2 14.90 2.41 -8.65
N LYS A 3 15.03 1.99 -9.91
CA LYS A 3 14.12 1.01 -10.55
C LYS A 3 14.09 -0.33 -9.78
N ARG A 4 15.25 -0.81 -9.33
CA ARG A 4 15.34 -2.05 -8.54
C ARG A 4 14.65 -1.89 -7.17
N GLN A 5 14.83 -0.73 -6.54
CA GLN A 5 14.22 -0.44 -5.23
C GLN A 5 12.69 -0.42 -5.31
N ALA A 6 12.10 0.23 -6.33
CA ALA A 6 10.65 0.25 -6.53
C ALA A 6 10.07 -1.14 -6.83
N ILE A 7 10.76 -1.97 -7.62
CA ILE A 7 10.34 -3.36 -7.90
C ILE A 7 10.46 -4.23 -6.65
N LEU A 8 11.54 -4.08 -5.87
CA LEU A 8 11.68 -4.80 -4.60
C LEU A 8 10.60 -4.38 -3.59
N ALA A 9 10.23 -3.10 -3.54
CA ALA A 9 9.10 -2.63 -2.73
C ALA A 9 7.80 -3.33 -3.14
N ALA A 10 7.52 -3.43 -4.45
CA ALA A 10 6.36 -4.14 -4.97
C ALA A 10 6.34 -5.62 -4.55
N LEU A 11 7.48 -6.31 -4.61
CA LEU A 11 7.60 -7.70 -4.17
C LEU A 11 7.38 -7.84 -2.67
N CYS A 12 7.99 -6.97 -1.87
CA CYS A 12 7.78 -6.94 -0.41
C CYS A 12 6.30 -6.75 -0.07
N TRP A 13 5.59 -5.85 -0.76
CA TRP A 13 4.17 -5.64 -0.56
C TRP A 13 3.31 -6.83 -0.98
N ALA A 14 3.65 -7.49 -2.08
CA ALA A 14 2.94 -8.70 -2.51
C ALA A 14 3.05 -9.82 -1.47
N ILE A 15 4.24 -10.07 -0.94
CA ILE A 15 4.45 -11.09 0.11
C ILE A 15 3.75 -10.67 1.41
N ALA A 16 3.94 -9.42 1.84
CA ALA A 16 3.31 -8.88 3.05
C ALA A 16 1.78 -8.97 2.97
N SER A 17 1.18 -8.70 1.81
CA SER A 17 -0.26 -8.78 1.60
C SER A 17 -0.81 -10.20 1.78
N LEU A 18 -0.09 -11.24 1.32
CA LEU A 18 -0.50 -12.63 1.52
C LEU A 18 -0.46 -13.03 2.99
N ILE A 19 0.61 -12.64 3.70
CA ILE A 19 0.73 -12.87 5.15
C ILE A 19 -0.38 -12.14 5.91
N SER A 20 -0.59 -10.87 5.57
CA SER A 20 -1.60 -10.01 6.21
C SER A 20 -3.02 -10.53 6.01
N ALA A 21 -3.33 -11.10 4.84
CA ALA A 21 -4.66 -11.61 4.53
C ALA A 21 -5.14 -12.69 5.50
N ASP A 22 -4.23 -13.59 5.91
CA ASP A 22 -4.57 -14.64 6.88
C ASP A 22 -4.75 -14.06 8.30
N VAL A 23 -3.94 -13.07 8.68
CA VAL A 23 -4.00 -12.46 10.02
C VAL A 23 -5.20 -11.52 10.16
N THR A 24 -5.44 -10.66 9.17
CA THR A 24 -6.57 -9.71 9.21
C THR A 24 -7.92 -10.39 9.31
N ARG A 25 -8.07 -11.59 8.74
CA ARG A 25 -9.30 -12.39 8.88
C ARG A 25 -9.51 -12.93 10.30
N ARG A 26 -8.41 -13.27 10.99
CA ARG A 26 -8.48 -13.84 12.35
C ARG A 26 -8.72 -12.76 13.40
N ILE A 27 -7.91 -11.70 13.40
CA ILE A 27 -7.96 -10.69 14.46
C ILE A 27 -8.60 -9.35 14.05
N GLY A 28 -8.96 -9.21 12.76
CA GLY A 28 -9.46 -7.96 12.19
C GLY A 28 -8.37 -7.06 11.61
N GLY A 29 -8.71 -6.25 10.62
CA GLY A 29 -7.75 -5.38 9.91
C GLY A 29 -7.14 -4.31 10.80
N LEU A 30 -7.92 -3.73 11.69
CA LEU A 30 -7.48 -2.67 12.62
C LEU A 30 -6.56 -3.20 13.72
N ALA A 31 -6.90 -4.33 14.36
CA ALA A 31 -6.07 -4.95 15.38
C ALA A 31 -4.72 -5.38 14.78
N PHE A 32 -4.75 -5.99 13.58
CA PHE A 32 -3.54 -6.32 12.84
C PHE A 32 -2.68 -5.09 12.57
N ASN A 33 -3.26 -4.00 12.02
CA ASN A 33 -2.52 -2.79 11.68
C ASN A 33 -1.89 -2.14 12.92
N ARG A 34 -2.58 -2.17 14.07
CA ARG A 34 -2.05 -1.65 15.35
C ARG A 34 -0.80 -2.41 15.80
N ILE A 35 -0.85 -3.75 15.81
CA ILE A 35 0.29 -4.60 16.16
C ILE A 35 1.45 -4.34 15.19
N ARG A 36 1.16 -4.32 13.91
CA ARG A 36 2.13 -4.09 12.84
C ARG A 36 2.84 -2.74 13.01
N LEU A 37 2.08 -1.64 13.16
CA LEU A 37 2.66 -0.30 13.29
C LEU A 37 3.45 -0.13 14.58
N PHE A 38 3.07 -0.77 15.67
CA PHE A 38 3.85 -0.77 16.91
C PHE A 38 5.27 -1.29 16.68
N PHE A 39 5.40 -2.50 16.17
CA PHE A 39 6.72 -3.10 15.95
C PHE A 39 7.52 -2.39 14.86
N VAL A 40 6.86 -1.96 13.79
CA VAL A 40 7.54 -1.22 12.71
C VAL A 40 8.05 0.14 13.19
N SER A 41 7.29 0.85 14.02
CA SER A 41 7.74 2.12 14.60
C SER A 41 9.00 1.93 15.43
N ILE A 42 9.02 0.90 16.28
CA ILE A 42 10.22 0.59 17.08
C ILE A 42 11.40 0.27 16.16
N MET A 43 11.21 -0.59 15.15
CA MET A 43 12.28 -0.96 14.21
C MET A 43 12.84 0.24 13.47
N LEU A 44 11.96 1.08 12.88
CA LEU A 44 12.40 2.23 12.09
C LEU A 44 13.02 3.32 12.97
N ILE A 45 12.46 3.61 14.14
CA ILE A 45 13.02 4.58 15.08
C ILE A 45 14.41 4.13 15.52
N SER A 46 14.57 2.86 15.95
CA SER A 46 15.86 2.31 16.36
C SER A 46 16.89 2.38 15.22
N PHE A 47 16.47 2.07 13.99
CA PHE A 47 17.36 2.10 12.83
C PHE A 47 17.75 3.53 12.44
N THR A 48 16.82 4.48 12.56
CA THR A 48 17.08 5.91 12.31
C THR A 48 18.06 6.49 13.33
N PHE A 49 17.95 6.09 14.61
CA PHE A 49 18.93 6.46 15.64
C PHE A 49 20.30 5.85 15.38
N TYR A 50 20.35 4.59 14.96
CA TYR A 50 21.60 3.92 14.63
C TYR A 50 22.35 4.59 13.46
N LEU A 51 21.61 5.08 12.45
CA LEU A 51 22.17 5.77 11.29
C LEU A 51 22.38 7.28 11.49
N ASP A 52 21.93 7.83 12.61
CA ASP A 52 21.94 9.28 12.92
C ASP A 52 21.29 10.16 11.84
N THR A 53 20.26 9.64 11.17
CA THR A 53 19.61 10.35 10.06
C THR A 53 18.55 11.35 10.50
N TRP A 54 18.26 11.47 11.78
CA TRP A 54 17.34 12.48 12.36
C TRP A 54 17.75 13.91 12.03
N VAL A 55 19.05 14.16 11.92
CA VAL A 55 19.63 15.48 11.60
C VAL A 55 19.09 16.06 10.28
N THR A 56 18.62 15.20 9.36
CA THR A 56 18.06 15.63 8.08
C THR A 56 16.62 16.12 8.17
N ILE A 57 15.96 15.91 9.30
CA ILE A 57 14.56 16.31 9.50
C ILE A 57 14.51 17.73 10.08
N ASN A 58 14.28 18.70 9.21
CA ASN A 58 14.04 20.07 9.62
C ASN A 58 12.65 20.24 10.24
N GLN A 59 12.50 21.22 11.13
CA GLN A 59 11.22 21.56 11.75
C GLN A 59 10.13 21.90 10.72
N ASP A 60 10.50 22.56 9.63
CA ASP A 60 9.59 22.91 8.53
C ASP A 60 8.99 21.68 7.83
N PHE A 61 9.68 20.53 7.90
CA PHE A 61 9.22 19.27 7.29
C PHE A 61 8.26 18.50 8.20
N LEU A 62 8.36 18.71 9.53
CA LEU A 62 7.63 17.89 10.51
C LEU A 62 6.12 17.88 10.26
N PHE A 63 5.51 19.04 10.07
CA PHE A 63 4.07 19.11 9.85
C PHE A 63 3.62 18.28 8.63
N THR A 64 4.33 18.43 7.52
CA THR A 64 3.99 17.71 6.28
C THR A 64 4.26 16.21 6.40
N ILE A 65 5.36 15.81 7.05
CA ILE A 65 5.68 14.39 7.30
C ILE A 65 4.60 13.76 8.18
N LEU A 66 4.23 14.41 9.29
CA LEU A 66 3.20 13.91 10.21
C LEU A 66 1.83 13.83 9.53
N LEU A 67 1.44 14.88 8.80
CA LEU A 67 0.16 14.89 8.08
C LEU A 67 0.13 13.82 6.98
N SER A 68 1.22 13.61 6.24
CA SER A 68 1.35 12.53 5.27
C SER A 68 1.28 11.15 5.93
N GLY A 69 1.78 11.02 7.17
CA GLY A 69 1.63 9.83 7.99
C GLY A 69 0.18 9.56 8.37
N ILE A 70 -0.54 10.58 8.83
CA ILE A 70 -1.97 10.46 9.20
C ILE A 70 -2.81 10.07 7.97
N ILE A 71 -2.62 10.74 6.83
CA ILE A 71 -3.43 10.47 5.64
C ILE A 71 -2.98 9.16 4.97
N GLY A 72 -1.68 9.05 4.64
CA GLY A 72 -1.18 7.95 3.83
C GLY A 72 -1.03 6.64 4.58
N VAL A 73 -0.69 6.69 5.89
CA VAL A 73 -0.42 5.48 6.67
C VAL A 73 -1.58 5.18 7.64
N PHE A 74 -1.97 6.10 8.52
CA PHE A 74 -3.06 5.80 9.47
C PHE A 74 -4.38 5.54 8.73
N LEU A 75 -4.86 6.47 7.93
CA LEU A 75 -6.10 6.30 7.17
C LEU A 75 -5.92 5.29 6.03
N GLY A 76 -4.86 5.45 5.24
CA GLY A 76 -4.60 4.62 4.07
C GLY A 76 -4.47 3.14 4.41
N ASP A 77 -3.60 2.77 5.35
CA ASP A 77 -3.42 1.38 5.74
C ASP A 77 -4.61 0.80 6.50
N THR A 78 -5.30 1.63 7.30
CA THR A 78 -6.52 1.21 7.98
C THR A 78 -7.57 0.77 6.96
N LEU A 79 -7.83 1.60 5.95
CA LEU A 79 -8.76 1.29 4.86
C LEU A 79 -8.27 0.09 4.03
N LEU A 80 -6.96 0.04 3.76
CA LEU A 80 -6.33 -1.06 3.02
C LEU A 80 -6.54 -2.41 3.70
N PHE A 81 -6.34 -2.49 5.03
CA PHE A 81 -6.48 -3.76 5.75
C PHE A 81 -7.93 -4.15 6.00
N ILE A 82 -8.84 -3.19 6.14
CA ILE A 82 -10.28 -3.48 6.15
C ILE A 82 -10.71 -4.02 4.76
N ALA A 83 -10.26 -3.41 3.67
CA ALA A 83 -10.50 -3.91 2.32
C ALA A 83 -9.89 -5.31 2.13
N LEU A 84 -8.63 -5.51 2.52
CA LEU A 84 -7.93 -6.79 2.45
C LEU A 84 -8.70 -7.92 3.15
N GLN A 85 -9.22 -7.65 4.34
CA GLN A 85 -10.05 -8.59 5.08
C GLN A 85 -11.32 -8.95 4.31
N LYS A 86 -12.00 -7.95 3.72
CA LYS A 86 -13.30 -8.15 3.04
C LYS A 86 -13.18 -8.81 1.67
N ILE A 87 -12.24 -8.40 0.83
CA ILE A 87 -12.19 -8.79 -0.59
C ILE A 87 -10.97 -9.64 -0.97
N GLY A 88 -10.09 -9.90 -0.01
CA GLY A 88 -8.90 -10.71 -0.18
C GLY A 88 -7.73 -10.00 -0.88
N PRO A 89 -6.52 -10.63 -0.84
CA PRO A 89 -5.27 -9.96 -1.22
C PRO A 89 -5.20 -9.61 -2.71
N ARG A 90 -5.72 -10.45 -3.59
CA ARG A 90 -5.69 -10.21 -5.03
C ARG A 90 -6.46 -8.96 -5.42
N ARG A 91 -7.75 -8.89 -5.04
CA ARG A 91 -8.61 -7.74 -5.38
C ARG A 91 -8.12 -6.46 -4.74
N ASN A 92 -7.68 -6.55 -3.49
CA ASN A 92 -7.15 -5.41 -2.75
C ASN A 92 -5.91 -4.80 -3.42
N ASN A 93 -4.94 -5.61 -3.84
CA ASN A 93 -3.75 -5.13 -4.54
C ASN A 93 -4.07 -4.54 -5.92
N ILE A 94 -5.03 -5.13 -6.65
CA ILE A 94 -5.49 -4.59 -7.93
C ILE A 94 -6.13 -3.19 -7.74
N LEU A 95 -7.00 -3.04 -6.74
CA LEU A 95 -7.58 -1.72 -6.41
C LEU A 95 -6.51 -0.71 -6.00
N PHE A 96 -5.50 -1.16 -5.26
CA PHE A 96 -4.41 -0.30 -4.83
C PHE A 96 -3.56 0.24 -5.98
N SER A 97 -3.56 -0.42 -7.16
CA SER A 97 -2.90 0.12 -8.36
C SER A 97 -3.52 1.41 -8.88
N LEU A 98 -4.76 1.75 -8.47
CA LEU A 98 -5.37 3.05 -8.73
C LEU A 98 -4.62 4.22 -8.06
N ALA A 99 -3.69 3.95 -7.15
CA ALA A 99 -2.83 4.99 -6.60
C ALA A 99 -2.01 5.71 -7.69
N ALA A 100 -1.65 5.03 -8.79
CA ALA A 100 -0.93 5.64 -9.90
C ALA A 100 -1.75 6.75 -10.60
N PRO A 101 -2.96 6.50 -11.15
CA PRO A 101 -3.78 7.56 -11.74
C PRO A 101 -4.19 8.64 -10.73
N PHE A 102 -4.44 8.29 -9.46
CA PHE A 102 -4.70 9.31 -8.44
C PHE A 102 -3.48 10.21 -8.22
N THR A 103 -2.27 9.67 -8.20
CA THR A 103 -1.05 10.48 -8.11
C THR A 103 -0.94 11.48 -9.25
N VAL A 104 -1.29 11.08 -10.47
CA VAL A 104 -1.29 11.99 -11.64
C VAL A 104 -2.31 13.10 -11.49
N ILE A 105 -3.55 12.75 -11.16
CA ILE A 105 -4.63 13.76 -10.98
C ILE A 105 -4.22 14.77 -9.90
N LEU A 106 -3.67 14.29 -8.79
CA LEU A 106 -3.24 15.16 -7.71
C LEU A 106 -2.02 16.02 -8.09
N ASN A 107 -1.08 15.49 -8.90
CA ASN A 107 0.03 16.27 -9.44
C ASN A 107 -0.46 17.45 -10.29
N ILE A 108 -1.50 17.25 -11.10
CA ILE A 108 -2.10 18.32 -11.89
C ILE A 108 -2.71 19.38 -10.99
N ILE A 109 -3.48 18.95 -9.98
CA ILE A 109 -4.21 19.87 -9.09
C ILE A 109 -3.25 20.68 -8.20
N PHE A 110 -2.25 20.02 -7.60
CA PHE A 110 -1.38 20.65 -6.59
C PHE A 110 -0.07 21.21 -7.16
N LEU A 111 0.46 20.60 -8.23
CA LEU A 111 1.72 21.04 -8.85
C LEU A 111 1.52 21.72 -10.20
N HIS A 112 0.26 21.94 -10.62
CA HIS A 112 -0.12 22.61 -11.88
C HIS A 112 0.59 22.02 -13.12
N GLN A 113 0.90 20.73 -13.09
CA GLN A 113 1.53 20.07 -14.22
C GLN A 113 0.50 19.80 -15.33
N ILE A 114 0.86 20.11 -16.58
CA ILE A 114 -0.02 19.89 -17.73
C ILE A 114 -0.09 18.38 -18.02
N MET A 115 -1.31 17.87 -18.14
CA MET A 115 -1.55 16.47 -18.50
C MET A 115 -1.41 16.26 -20.00
N SER A 116 -0.55 15.34 -20.40
CA SER A 116 -0.50 14.92 -21.82
C SER A 116 -1.67 13.99 -22.16
N LEU A 117 -2.04 13.93 -23.43
CA LEU A 117 -3.07 12.98 -23.91
C LEU A 117 -2.70 11.52 -23.57
N ILE A 118 -1.43 11.20 -23.60
CA ILE A 118 -0.91 9.85 -23.27
C ILE A 118 -1.16 9.51 -21.80
N ASN A 119 -0.97 10.46 -20.88
CA ASN A 119 -1.25 10.26 -19.46
C ASN A 119 -2.75 9.99 -19.23
N LEU A 120 -3.62 10.71 -19.94
CA LEU A 120 -5.07 10.49 -19.88
C LEU A 120 -5.44 9.09 -20.37
N ILE A 121 -4.90 8.66 -21.52
CA ILE A 121 -5.09 7.30 -22.05
C ILE A 121 -4.59 6.26 -21.02
N GLY A 122 -3.42 6.49 -20.41
CA GLY A 122 -2.88 5.63 -19.37
C GLY A 122 -3.83 5.48 -18.19
N CYS A 123 -4.42 6.58 -17.69
CA CYS A 123 -5.42 6.55 -16.61
C CYS A 123 -6.65 5.69 -16.98
N PHE A 124 -7.18 5.84 -18.20
CA PHE A 124 -8.29 5.02 -18.66
C PHE A 124 -7.92 3.54 -18.76
N ILE A 125 -6.72 3.21 -19.27
CA ILE A 125 -6.25 1.82 -19.34
C ILE A 125 -6.11 1.21 -17.94
N VAL A 126 -5.58 1.95 -16.95
CA VAL A 126 -5.53 1.47 -15.56
C VAL A 126 -6.93 1.20 -15.04
N PHE A 127 -7.85 2.16 -15.21
CA PHE A 127 -9.22 2.02 -14.72
C PHE A 127 -9.91 0.78 -15.32
N PHE A 128 -9.87 0.61 -16.65
CA PHE A 128 -10.46 -0.55 -17.30
C PHE A 128 -9.75 -1.86 -16.92
N GLY A 129 -8.42 -1.84 -16.76
CA GLY A 129 -7.65 -2.97 -16.27
C GLY A 129 -8.13 -3.44 -14.89
N VAL A 130 -8.32 -2.50 -13.97
CA VAL A 130 -8.84 -2.78 -12.62
C VAL A 130 -10.26 -3.36 -12.70
N VAL A 131 -11.15 -2.75 -13.49
CA VAL A 131 -12.53 -3.24 -13.67
C VAL A 131 -12.54 -4.68 -14.21
N ILE A 132 -11.77 -4.95 -15.27
CA ILE A 132 -11.66 -6.31 -15.85
C ILE A 132 -11.11 -7.32 -14.84
N ALA A 133 -10.05 -6.96 -14.11
CA ALA A 133 -9.44 -7.86 -13.14
C ALA A 133 -10.37 -8.20 -11.97
N ILE A 134 -11.23 -7.27 -11.55
CA ILE A 134 -12.19 -7.49 -10.47
C ILE A 134 -13.41 -8.25 -10.97
N ALA A 135 -13.99 -7.83 -12.10
CA ALA A 135 -15.21 -8.43 -12.63
C ALA A 135 -15.01 -9.86 -13.18
N TYR A 136 -13.95 -10.05 -13.97
CA TYR A 136 -13.67 -11.31 -14.67
C TYR A 136 -12.53 -12.12 -14.06
N GLY A 137 -11.87 -11.61 -13.03
CA GLY A 137 -10.75 -12.28 -12.35
C GLY A 137 -11.18 -13.30 -11.30
N ARG A 138 -12.46 -13.66 -11.21
CA ARG A 138 -12.98 -14.60 -10.20
C ARG A 138 -12.46 -16.01 -10.49
N SER A 139 -11.72 -16.59 -9.52
CA SER A 139 -11.30 -17.99 -9.62
C SER A 139 -12.51 -18.93 -9.67
N ARG A 140 -12.42 -20.03 -10.44
CA ARG A 140 -13.42 -21.12 -10.42
C ARG A 140 -13.51 -21.79 -9.05
N ASP A 141 -12.44 -21.77 -8.28
CA ASP A 141 -12.40 -22.32 -6.92
C ASP A 141 -12.85 -21.27 -5.89
N LYS A 142 -14.15 -21.21 -5.66
CA LYS A 142 -14.78 -20.27 -4.72
C LYS A 142 -14.35 -20.47 -3.25
N ASN A 143 -13.78 -21.63 -2.92
CA ASN A 143 -13.46 -22.02 -1.54
C ASN A 143 -12.01 -21.73 -1.15
N HIS A 144 -11.18 -21.18 -2.06
CA HIS A 144 -9.82 -20.87 -1.69
C HIS A 144 -9.79 -19.72 -0.68
N ARG A 145 -9.07 -19.90 0.44
CA ARG A 145 -9.02 -18.96 1.57
C ARG A 145 -8.73 -17.49 1.19
N TRP A 146 -7.99 -17.23 0.11
CA TRP A 146 -7.68 -15.86 -0.36
C TRP A 146 -8.68 -15.27 -1.34
N GLU A 147 -9.66 -16.05 -1.81
CA GLU A 147 -10.73 -15.61 -2.72
C GLU A 147 -12.09 -15.43 -2.01
N VAL A 148 -12.20 -15.84 -0.76
CA VAL A 148 -13.42 -15.70 0.04
C VAL A 148 -13.68 -14.22 0.32
N ILE A 149 -14.93 -13.80 0.10
CA ILE A 149 -15.42 -12.45 0.38
C ILE A 149 -16.10 -12.50 1.75
N GLU A 150 -15.68 -11.61 2.66
CA GLU A 150 -16.32 -11.45 3.96
C GLU A 150 -17.25 -10.23 3.96
N GLY A 151 -18.54 -10.48 3.96
CA GLY A 151 -19.56 -9.43 3.99
C GLY A 151 -19.77 -8.73 2.64
N ASN A 152 -19.97 -7.42 2.66
CA ASN A 152 -20.32 -6.64 1.48
C ASN A 152 -19.09 -6.31 0.64
N ILE A 153 -19.03 -6.83 -0.60
CA ILE A 153 -17.95 -6.60 -1.56
C ILE A 153 -17.81 -5.12 -1.93
N TYR A 154 -18.92 -4.38 -2.06
CA TYR A 154 -18.89 -2.96 -2.44
C TYR A 154 -18.17 -2.10 -1.40
N LEU A 155 -18.39 -2.39 -0.11
CA LEU A 155 -17.64 -1.71 0.96
C LEU A 155 -16.14 -2.01 0.87
N GLY A 156 -15.76 -3.26 0.57
CA GLY A 156 -14.36 -3.62 0.35
C GLY A 156 -13.74 -2.87 -0.83
N ILE A 157 -14.48 -2.70 -1.92
CA ILE A 157 -14.04 -1.93 -3.10
C ILE A 157 -13.88 -0.45 -2.75
N VAL A 158 -14.86 0.15 -2.09
CA VAL A 158 -14.80 1.58 -1.67
C VAL A 158 -13.60 1.81 -0.77
N PHE A 159 -13.36 0.96 0.21
CA PHE A 159 -12.21 1.08 1.11
C PHE A 159 -10.88 0.89 0.36
N GLY A 160 -10.80 -0.04 -0.60
CA GLY A 160 -9.61 -0.23 -1.43
C GLY A 160 -9.29 0.99 -2.31
N ILE A 161 -10.31 1.61 -2.92
CA ILE A 161 -10.17 2.85 -3.70
C ILE A 161 -9.71 4.00 -2.80
N ALA A 162 -10.35 4.17 -1.64
CA ALA A 162 -10.00 5.21 -0.68
C ALA A 162 -8.56 5.03 -0.14
N ALA A 163 -8.12 3.79 0.10
CA ALA A 163 -6.75 3.49 0.47
C ALA A 163 -5.75 3.90 -0.62
N ALA A 164 -6.07 3.63 -1.89
CA ALA A 164 -5.24 4.04 -3.03
C ALA A 164 -5.13 5.56 -3.14
N LEU A 165 -6.23 6.29 -2.88
CA LEU A 165 -6.23 7.76 -2.86
C LEU A 165 -5.38 8.30 -1.70
N CYS A 166 -5.53 7.76 -0.49
CA CYS A 166 -4.72 8.14 0.66
C CYS A 166 -3.22 7.92 0.40
N GLN A 167 -2.86 6.80 -0.24
CA GLN A 167 -1.48 6.52 -0.64
C GLN A 167 -0.96 7.57 -1.61
N ALA A 168 -1.74 7.94 -2.64
CA ALA A 168 -1.37 8.95 -3.61
C ALA A 168 -1.13 10.30 -2.95
N ILE A 169 -2.03 10.75 -2.07
CA ILE A 169 -1.88 12.00 -1.30
C ILE A 169 -0.60 11.95 -0.47
N GLY A 170 -0.37 10.84 0.26
CA GLY A 170 0.83 10.67 1.08
C GLY A 170 2.13 10.76 0.29
N LEU A 171 2.17 10.19 -0.92
CA LEU A 171 3.35 10.24 -1.80
C LEU A 171 3.62 11.66 -2.32
N ILE A 172 2.57 12.36 -2.75
CA ILE A 172 2.68 13.74 -3.27
C ILE A 172 3.17 14.68 -2.19
N MET A 173 2.67 14.55 -0.97
CA MET A 173 3.15 15.35 0.16
C MET A 173 4.62 15.10 0.49
N MET A 174 5.09 13.85 0.35
CA MET A 174 6.47 13.48 0.66
C MET A 174 7.46 13.87 -0.43
N LYS A 175 7.05 13.96 -1.70
CA LYS A 175 7.97 14.20 -2.82
C LYS A 175 8.80 15.47 -2.66
N PRO A 176 8.25 16.67 -2.39
CA PRO A 176 9.06 17.88 -2.21
C PRO A 176 10.03 17.77 -1.04
N ILE A 177 9.60 17.21 0.09
CA ILE A 177 10.41 17.08 1.30
C ILE A 177 11.64 16.18 1.07
N LEU A 178 11.43 15.04 0.41
CA LEU A 178 12.51 14.12 0.04
C LEU A 178 13.47 14.75 -0.97
N SER A 179 12.96 15.59 -1.87
CA SER A 179 13.79 16.32 -2.86
C SER A 179 14.64 17.42 -2.19
N LEU A 180 14.19 17.96 -1.07
CA LEU A 180 14.93 18.93 -0.25
C LEU A 180 15.94 18.28 0.71
N GLY A 181 16.09 16.96 0.68
CA GLY A 181 17.15 16.25 1.38
C GLY A 181 16.75 15.54 2.67
N ALA A 182 15.45 15.50 3.03
CA ALA A 182 15.00 14.70 4.16
C ALA A 182 15.31 13.21 3.93
N ASP A 183 15.81 12.55 4.96
CA ASP A 183 16.11 11.13 4.88
C ASP A 183 14.81 10.30 4.76
N PRO A 184 14.74 9.36 3.78
CA PRO A 184 13.57 8.54 3.57
C PRO A 184 13.19 7.64 4.76
N ILE A 185 14.18 7.13 5.49
CA ILE A 185 13.96 6.21 6.62
C ILE A 185 13.50 6.98 7.84
N ALA A 186 14.11 8.13 8.13
CA ALA A 186 13.68 9.03 9.18
C ALA A 186 12.24 9.52 8.92
N SER A 187 11.94 9.89 7.67
CA SER A 187 10.58 10.26 7.27
C SER A 187 9.59 9.10 7.45
N ALA A 188 9.95 7.88 7.05
CA ALA A 188 9.12 6.69 7.24
C ALA A 188 8.88 6.40 8.73
N SER A 189 9.90 6.57 9.59
CA SER A 189 9.78 6.34 11.03
C SER A 189 8.78 7.30 11.69
N LEU A 190 8.85 8.60 11.37
CA LEU A 190 7.88 9.59 11.87
C LEU A 190 6.46 9.32 11.39
N ARG A 191 6.30 8.97 10.10
CA ARG A 191 5.01 8.63 9.51
C ARG A 191 4.39 7.41 10.18
N THR A 192 5.17 6.37 10.47
CA THR A 192 4.66 5.18 11.15
C THR A 192 4.37 5.44 12.63
N ALA A 193 5.22 6.19 13.32
CA ALA A 193 5.04 6.53 14.73
C ALA A 193 3.75 7.33 14.96
N ILE A 194 3.52 8.40 14.20
CA ILE A 194 2.29 9.20 14.32
C ILE A 194 1.05 8.35 13.98
N SER A 195 1.16 7.47 12.99
CA SER A 195 0.06 6.60 12.59
C SER A 195 -0.27 5.57 13.67
N PHE A 196 0.74 5.03 14.36
CA PHE A 196 0.54 4.16 15.51
C PHE A 196 -0.16 4.90 16.65
N VAL A 197 0.24 6.14 16.96
CA VAL A 197 -0.40 6.96 17.97
C VAL A 197 -1.88 7.16 17.65
N PHE A 198 -2.21 7.63 16.44
CA PHE A 198 -3.61 7.83 16.03
C PHE A 198 -4.42 6.54 16.04
N LEU A 199 -3.83 5.43 15.58
CA LEU A 199 -4.51 4.15 15.59
C LEU A 199 -4.71 3.61 17.02
N SER A 200 -3.82 3.95 17.94
CA SER A 200 -3.97 3.57 19.36
C SER A 200 -5.13 4.29 20.03
N PHE A 201 -5.43 5.54 19.65
CA PHE A 201 -6.61 6.24 20.13
C PHE A 201 -7.92 5.55 19.74
N THR A 202 -7.95 4.82 18.61
CA THR A 202 -9.14 4.05 18.20
C THR A 202 -9.48 2.91 19.17
N PHE A 203 -8.54 2.50 20.04
CA PHE A 203 -8.79 1.48 21.05
C PHE A 203 -9.83 1.94 22.10
N PHE A 204 -9.90 3.25 22.34
CA PHE A 204 -10.88 3.83 23.27
C PHE A 204 -12.27 4.00 22.64
N LEU A 205 -12.41 3.78 21.32
CA LEU A 205 -13.69 3.83 20.61
C LEU A 205 -14.37 2.47 20.68
N ASN A 206 -15.51 2.42 21.34
CA ASN A 206 -16.24 1.17 21.63
C ASN A 206 -17.11 0.69 20.44
N TYR A 207 -16.57 0.68 19.23
CA TYR A 207 -17.25 0.16 18.06
C TYR A 207 -16.76 -1.26 17.72
N GLU A 208 -17.67 -2.14 17.29
CA GLU A 208 -17.36 -3.52 16.93
C GLU A 208 -16.24 -3.66 15.89
N ILE A 209 -16.13 -2.70 14.96
CA ILE A 209 -15.10 -2.71 13.92
C ILE A 209 -13.67 -2.55 14.50
N PHE A 210 -13.55 -1.98 15.72
CA PHE A 210 -12.28 -1.79 16.43
C PHE A 210 -11.95 -2.95 17.37
N ASN A 211 -12.90 -3.85 17.60
CA ASN A 211 -12.73 -4.98 18.50
C ASN A 211 -11.95 -6.11 17.82
N GLN A 212 -11.04 -6.69 18.58
CA GLN A 212 -10.31 -7.88 18.16
C GLN A 212 -11.24 -9.09 18.13
N LYS A 213 -11.21 -9.86 17.02
CA LYS A 213 -12.08 -11.04 16.86
C LYS A 213 -11.57 -12.26 17.65
N ASP A 214 -10.28 -12.58 17.50
CA ASP A 214 -9.66 -13.76 18.10
C ASP A 214 -8.51 -13.36 19.05
N SER A 215 -8.10 -14.28 19.93
CA SER A 215 -6.93 -14.09 20.79
C SER A 215 -5.63 -14.03 19.98
N ILE A 216 -4.70 -13.17 20.41
CA ILE A 216 -3.39 -13.03 19.78
C ILE A 216 -2.51 -14.21 20.17
N THR A 217 -2.23 -15.09 19.22
CA THR A 217 -1.26 -16.18 19.39
C THR A 217 0.13 -15.73 18.95
N ILE A 218 1.17 -16.45 19.42
CA ILE A 218 2.55 -16.19 18.99
C ILE A 218 2.70 -16.24 17.46
N LYS A 219 1.99 -17.15 16.79
CA LYS A 219 1.98 -17.25 15.32
C LYS A 219 1.43 -15.97 14.67
N ILE A 220 0.31 -15.45 15.17
CA ILE A 220 -0.29 -14.19 14.70
C ILE A 220 0.67 -13.03 14.91
N LEU A 221 1.34 -12.98 16.06
CA LEU A 221 2.31 -11.95 16.37
C LEU A 221 3.49 -11.97 15.41
N VAL A 222 4.13 -13.14 15.21
CA VAL A 222 5.24 -13.31 14.26
C VAL A 222 4.82 -12.95 12.83
N GLN A 223 3.66 -13.40 12.39
CA GLN A 223 3.14 -13.05 11.06
C GLN A 223 2.91 -11.53 10.92
N SER A 224 2.40 -10.87 11.95
CA SER A 224 2.18 -9.40 11.95
C SER A 224 3.50 -8.64 11.89
N ILE A 225 4.50 -9.06 12.66
CA ILE A 225 5.85 -8.49 12.67
C ILE A 225 6.51 -8.67 11.30
N THR A 226 6.48 -9.88 10.75
CA THR A 226 7.08 -10.19 9.44
C THR A 226 6.43 -9.40 8.33
N SER A 227 5.09 -9.31 8.32
CA SER A 227 4.37 -8.50 7.35
C SER A 227 4.67 -7.00 7.51
N GLY A 228 4.78 -6.52 8.74
CA GLY A 228 5.18 -5.15 9.04
C GLY A 228 6.59 -4.83 8.54
N PHE A 229 7.54 -5.70 8.84
CA PHE A 229 8.92 -5.56 8.38
C PHE A 229 8.99 -5.52 6.84
N LEU A 230 8.39 -6.49 6.15
CA LEU A 230 8.42 -6.55 4.69
C LEU A 230 7.65 -5.38 4.05
N GLY A 231 6.42 -5.14 4.50
CA GLY A 231 5.54 -4.17 3.84
C GLY A 231 5.89 -2.72 4.15
N MET A 232 6.23 -2.42 5.39
CA MET A 232 6.40 -1.04 5.85
C MET A 232 7.86 -0.69 6.12
N ALA A 233 8.56 -1.45 6.97
CA ALA A 233 9.94 -1.10 7.27
C ALA A 233 10.84 -1.20 6.03
N LEU A 234 10.75 -2.28 5.27
CA LEU A 234 11.55 -2.48 4.06
C LEU A 234 10.86 -1.90 2.82
N GLY A 235 9.62 -2.28 2.54
CA GLY A 235 8.92 -1.91 1.31
C GLY A 235 8.68 -0.40 1.18
N MET A 236 8.16 0.24 2.22
CA MET A 236 7.92 1.69 2.21
C MET A 236 9.24 2.48 2.20
N SER A 237 10.25 2.05 2.95
CA SER A 237 11.57 2.69 2.92
C SER A 237 12.20 2.61 1.54
N LEU A 238 12.16 1.45 0.88
CA LEU A 238 12.63 1.28 -0.50
C LEU A 238 11.86 2.18 -1.48
N LEU A 239 10.55 2.33 -1.31
CA LEU A 239 9.74 3.23 -2.12
C LEU A 239 10.16 4.69 -1.93
N LEU A 240 10.32 5.16 -0.70
CA LEU A 240 10.72 6.53 -0.40
C LEU A 240 12.15 6.82 -0.88
N ILE A 241 13.08 5.86 -0.76
CA ILE A 241 14.43 5.97 -1.32
C ILE A 241 14.38 6.09 -2.85
N ALA A 242 13.52 5.31 -3.51
CA ALA A 242 13.32 5.43 -4.95
C ALA A 242 12.72 6.80 -5.31
N LEU A 243 11.73 7.27 -4.54
CA LEU A 243 11.05 8.54 -4.72
C LEU A 243 11.98 9.76 -4.55
N GLN A 244 12.95 9.67 -3.66
CA GLN A 244 14.00 10.69 -3.50
C GLN A 244 14.81 10.88 -4.78
N LYS A 245 15.11 9.77 -5.51
CA LYS A 245 16.05 9.74 -6.64
C LYS A 245 15.39 9.73 -8.02
N ALA A 246 14.07 9.67 -8.09
CA ALA A 246 13.33 9.56 -9.35
C ALA A 246 11.98 10.30 -9.27
N ASP A 247 11.38 10.52 -10.42
CA ASP A 247 10.03 11.09 -10.50
C ASP A 247 9.00 10.17 -9.84
N ALA A 248 8.07 10.80 -9.10
CA ALA A 248 7.04 10.10 -8.37
C ALA A 248 6.26 9.13 -9.27
N GLY A 249 6.11 9.51 -10.51
CA GLY A 249 5.44 8.71 -11.50
C GLY A 249 6.13 7.41 -11.87
N ILE A 250 7.42 7.47 -12.18
CA ILE A 250 8.21 6.27 -12.51
C ILE A 250 8.20 5.30 -11.32
N VAL A 251 8.33 5.84 -10.11
CA VAL A 251 8.32 5.04 -8.87
C VAL A 251 6.95 4.40 -8.65
N ALA A 252 5.86 5.17 -8.82
CA ALA A 252 4.49 4.68 -8.69
C ALA A 252 4.19 3.57 -9.72
N THR A 253 4.61 3.75 -11.00
CA THR A 253 4.45 2.72 -12.04
C THR A 253 5.15 1.42 -11.67
N LEU A 254 6.42 1.51 -11.28
CA LEU A 254 7.20 0.32 -10.94
C LEU A 254 6.66 -0.39 -9.69
N SER A 255 6.19 0.36 -8.70
CA SER A 255 5.54 -0.20 -7.51
C SER A 255 4.15 -0.77 -7.81
N SER A 256 3.46 -0.28 -8.83
CA SER A 256 2.19 -0.83 -9.32
C SER A 256 2.31 -2.21 -9.98
N THR A 257 3.51 -2.80 -10.08
CA THR A 257 3.71 -4.20 -10.49
C THR A 257 3.35 -5.21 -9.38
N SER A 258 3.12 -4.76 -8.15
CA SER A 258 2.71 -5.62 -7.01
C SER A 258 1.53 -6.57 -7.34
N PRO A 259 0.46 -6.18 -8.06
CA PRO A 259 -0.62 -7.09 -8.44
C PRO A 259 -0.19 -8.28 -9.32
N ILE A 260 0.77 -8.10 -10.23
CA ILE A 260 1.33 -9.25 -10.99
C ILE A 260 2.09 -10.19 -10.06
N MET A 261 2.91 -9.62 -9.18
CA MET A 261 3.70 -10.43 -8.25
C MET A 261 2.81 -11.25 -7.33
N ILE A 262 1.68 -10.69 -6.86
CA ILE A 262 0.74 -11.44 -6.03
C ILE A 262 0.03 -12.55 -6.81
N LEU A 263 -0.30 -12.34 -8.08
CA LEU A 263 -0.87 -13.39 -8.93
C LEU A 263 0.11 -14.56 -9.12
N LEU A 264 1.38 -14.25 -9.38
CA LEU A 264 2.45 -15.26 -9.49
C LEU A 264 2.63 -16.02 -8.17
N LEU A 265 2.68 -15.32 -7.04
CA LEU A 265 2.80 -15.94 -5.72
C LEU A 265 1.61 -16.84 -5.41
N ILE A 266 0.38 -16.38 -5.66
CA ILE A 266 -0.82 -17.20 -5.49
C ILE A 266 -0.74 -18.45 -6.37
N TRP A 267 -0.35 -18.33 -7.62
CA TRP A 267 -0.21 -19.46 -8.53
C TRP A 267 0.83 -20.48 -8.02
N VAL A 268 2.02 -20.01 -7.65
CA VAL A 268 3.08 -20.88 -7.13
C VAL A 268 2.66 -21.61 -5.85
N ILE A 269 2.00 -20.91 -4.92
CA ILE A 269 1.61 -21.47 -3.62
C ILE A 269 0.43 -22.42 -3.76
N THR A 270 -0.57 -22.05 -4.57
CA THR A 270 -1.82 -22.82 -4.69
C THR A 270 -1.76 -23.91 -5.75
N LYS A 271 -0.75 -23.85 -6.64
CA LYS A 271 -0.65 -24.68 -7.86
C LYS A 271 -1.86 -24.55 -8.81
N LYS A 272 -2.74 -23.55 -8.57
CA LYS A 272 -3.92 -23.28 -9.39
C LYS A 272 -3.72 -21.96 -10.12
N MET A 273 -3.86 -21.98 -11.43
CA MET A 273 -3.73 -20.78 -12.26
C MET A 273 -4.87 -19.79 -11.95
N PRO A 274 -4.56 -18.52 -11.64
CA PRO A 274 -5.58 -17.48 -11.52
C PRO A 274 -6.39 -17.33 -12.81
N ALA A 275 -7.63 -16.82 -12.70
CA ALA A 275 -8.48 -16.62 -13.86
C ALA A 275 -7.83 -15.69 -14.89
N ILE A 276 -8.05 -15.96 -16.17
CA ILE A 276 -7.49 -15.18 -17.30
C ILE A 276 -7.83 -13.68 -17.17
N GLY A 277 -9.07 -13.36 -16.73
CA GLY A 277 -9.47 -11.98 -16.50
C GLY A 277 -8.63 -11.24 -15.44
N ALA A 278 -8.12 -11.95 -14.42
CA ALA A 278 -7.18 -11.37 -13.45
C ALA A 278 -5.84 -11.00 -14.12
N TRP A 279 -5.31 -11.86 -14.98
CA TRP A 279 -4.08 -11.59 -15.71
C TRP A 279 -4.23 -10.44 -16.69
N ILE A 280 -5.25 -10.49 -17.56
CA ILE A 280 -5.51 -9.44 -18.55
C ILE A 280 -5.66 -8.09 -17.87
N GLY A 281 -6.53 -7.99 -16.86
CA GLY A 281 -6.78 -6.74 -16.16
C GLY A 281 -5.55 -6.20 -15.44
N THR A 282 -4.75 -7.09 -14.82
CA THR A 282 -3.51 -6.69 -14.13
C THR A 282 -2.44 -6.21 -15.11
N ILE A 283 -2.27 -6.89 -16.26
CA ILE A 283 -1.35 -6.47 -17.31
C ILE A 283 -1.77 -5.10 -17.88
N LEU A 284 -3.06 -4.90 -18.14
CA LEU A 284 -3.57 -3.60 -18.59
C LEU A 284 -3.31 -2.50 -17.55
N ALA A 285 -3.57 -2.76 -16.27
CA ALA A 285 -3.30 -1.79 -15.23
C ALA A 285 -1.81 -1.38 -15.16
N ILE A 286 -0.89 -2.32 -15.37
CA ILE A 286 0.55 -2.02 -15.40
C ILE A 286 0.95 -1.26 -16.68
N ILE A 287 0.45 -1.67 -17.84
CA ILE A 287 0.70 -0.95 -19.11
C ILE A 287 0.18 0.47 -18.99
N GLY A 288 -1.06 0.66 -18.49
CA GLY A 288 -1.62 1.98 -18.27
C GLY A 288 -0.80 2.83 -17.30
N SER A 289 -0.36 2.24 -16.17
CA SER A 289 0.55 2.91 -15.25
C SER A 289 1.88 3.29 -15.93
N GLY A 290 2.43 2.43 -16.78
CA GLY A 290 3.62 2.72 -17.57
C GLY A 290 3.43 3.91 -18.51
N LEU A 291 2.31 3.95 -19.25
CA LEU A 291 1.99 5.06 -20.16
C LEU A 291 1.83 6.39 -19.45
N ILE A 292 1.27 6.40 -18.25
CA ILE A 292 1.11 7.61 -17.42
C ILE A 292 2.47 8.30 -17.19
N PHE A 293 3.58 7.56 -17.17
CA PHE A 293 4.85 8.05 -16.67
C PHE A 293 6.01 8.00 -17.67
N ILE A 294 5.75 7.63 -18.92
CA ILE A 294 6.77 7.67 -19.99
C ILE A 294 6.90 9.07 -20.59
N TYR A 295 5.86 9.90 -20.47
CA TYR A 295 5.74 11.24 -21.00
C TYR A 295 5.25 12.23 -19.94
#